data_632fe685df036c181a7a511d3688d90b
#
_entry.id   632fe685df036c181a7a511d3688d90b
#
_cell.length_a   1.000
_cell.length_b   1.000
_cell.length_c   1.000
_cell.angle_alpha   90.00
_cell.angle_beta   90.00
_cell.angle_gamma   90.00
#
_symmetry.space_group_name_H-M   'P 1'
#
loop_
_entity.id
_entity.type
_entity.pdbx_description
1 polymer ?
#
loop_
_entity_poly.entity_id
_entity_poly.type
_entity_poly.pdbx_seq_one_letter_code
_entity_poly.pdbx_strand_id
1 'polypeptide(L)'
;LHEPPVDVRTGHAETLFESLEPGAGRRLRAYLDSASRIYGLAKEHFLYTDFRRPAALAHPDVLRALPALGPQLLGGLRSHVAARFQDPRLRQILGYPAVFLGTSPDRAPAMYHLMSHLDLADGVQYPLGGFAALVDAMAEVVREAGVEIRTGVEATAVEVVDRPAPAGRLGRLAARLPRPGAARGDEGRRRRPGRVTGVAWRSDDGAAGRLDADVVVAAADLHHVQTRLLPPGRRVAESTWDRRDPGPSGVLVCVGVRGSLPQLAHHTLLFTADWEDNFGRIERGEDLAADTSIYVSRTSATDPGVAPEGDENLFIL
;
A
#
# COMPACT_ATOMS: atom_id res chain seq x y z
N LEU A 1 -14.03 -13.86 -22.79
CA LEU A 1 -13.69 -12.48 -23.18
C LEU A 1 -14.63 -12.09 -24.31
N HIS A 2 -15.72 -11.38 -23.99
CA HIS A 2 -16.79 -11.05 -24.94
C HIS A 2 -16.65 -9.66 -25.56
N GLU A 3 -15.80 -8.81 -25.02
CA GLU A 3 -15.57 -7.45 -25.52
C GLU A 3 -14.11 -7.27 -25.99
N PRO A 4 -13.88 -6.42 -27.02
CA PRO A 4 -12.53 -6.14 -27.47
C PRO A 4 -11.72 -5.44 -26.37
N PRO A 5 -10.40 -5.69 -26.30
CA PRO A 5 -9.55 -5.03 -25.32
C PRO A 5 -9.52 -3.52 -25.54
N VAL A 6 -9.43 -2.79 -24.45
CA VAL A 6 -9.32 -1.32 -24.44
C VAL A 6 -7.87 -0.96 -24.13
N ASP A 7 -7.20 -0.27 -25.03
CA ASP A 7 -5.80 0.17 -24.86
C ASP A 7 -5.77 1.57 -24.22
N VAL A 8 -5.35 1.61 -22.96
CA VAL A 8 -5.24 2.86 -22.19
C VAL A 8 -3.80 3.34 -22.22
N ARG A 9 -3.57 4.51 -22.82
CA ARG A 9 -2.24 5.13 -22.91
C ARG A 9 -2.25 6.55 -22.36
N THR A 10 -1.17 6.91 -21.69
CA THR A 10 -0.92 8.29 -21.26
C THR A 10 -1.03 9.24 -22.45
N GLY A 11 -1.73 10.34 -22.29
CA GLY A 11 -1.98 11.33 -23.35
C GLY A 11 -3.07 10.96 -24.36
N HIS A 12 -3.60 9.74 -24.36
CA HIS A 12 -4.67 9.29 -25.27
C HIS A 12 -5.98 8.94 -24.55
N ALA A 13 -5.98 8.98 -23.21
CA ALA A 13 -7.13 8.58 -22.40
C ALA A 13 -8.41 9.40 -22.71
N GLU A 14 -8.29 10.70 -22.97
CA GLU A 14 -9.45 11.54 -23.30
C GLU A 14 -10.13 11.09 -24.60
N THR A 15 -9.34 10.80 -25.63
CA THR A 15 -9.85 10.32 -26.93
C THR A 15 -10.52 8.95 -26.79
N LEU A 16 -9.90 8.06 -26.01
CA LEU A 16 -10.47 6.76 -25.70
C LEU A 16 -11.81 6.89 -24.98
N PHE A 17 -11.88 7.70 -23.92
CA PHE A 17 -13.10 7.91 -23.15
C PHE A 17 -14.22 8.51 -24.02
N GLU A 18 -13.88 9.47 -24.90
CA GLU A 18 -14.83 10.05 -25.85
C GLU A 18 -15.37 9.01 -26.83
N SER A 19 -14.55 8.04 -27.25
CA SER A 19 -14.96 6.98 -28.17
C SER A 19 -15.91 5.95 -27.54
N LEU A 20 -15.81 5.75 -26.23
CA LEU A 20 -16.63 4.80 -25.46
C LEU A 20 -17.95 5.44 -24.97
N GLU A 21 -17.91 6.73 -24.64
CA GLU A 21 -19.09 7.46 -24.14
C GLU A 21 -19.02 8.93 -24.59
N PRO A 22 -19.99 9.42 -25.36
CA PRO A 22 -20.02 10.81 -25.84
C PRO A 22 -19.89 11.83 -24.70
N GLY A 23 -18.96 12.76 -24.85
CA GLY A 23 -18.65 13.80 -23.86
C GLY A 23 -17.79 13.33 -22.68
N ALA A 24 -17.39 12.05 -22.63
CA ALA A 24 -16.58 11.52 -21.55
C ALA A 24 -15.14 12.05 -21.57
N GLY A 25 -14.58 12.37 -22.73
CA GLY A 25 -13.24 12.96 -22.82
C GLY A 25 -13.13 14.28 -22.06
N ARG A 26 -14.09 15.19 -22.23
CA ARG A 26 -14.15 16.45 -21.48
C ARG A 26 -14.38 16.23 -19.98
N ARG A 27 -15.23 15.26 -19.62
CA ARG A 27 -15.46 14.91 -18.21
C ARG A 27 -14.21 14.31 -17.57
N LEU A 28 -13.45 13.49 -18.30
CA LEU A 28 -12.18 12.94 -17.85
C LEU A 28 -11.15 14.05 -17.57
N ARG A 29 -11.01 15.03 -18.48
CA ARG A 29 -10.11 16.17 -18.26
C ARG A 29 -10.42 16.86 -16.93
N ALA A 30 -11.69 17.22 -16.70
CA ALA A 30 -12.10 17.86 -15.44
C ALA A 30 -11.86 16.97 -14.20
N TYR A 31 -12.01 15.66 -14.37
CA TYR A 31 -11.74 14.67 -13.33
C TYR A 31 -10.24 14.60 -13.02
N LEU A 32 -9.37 14.53 -14.02
CA LEU A 32 -7.91 14.51 -13.87
C LEU A 32 -7.37 15.84 -13.33
N ASP A 33 -7.93 16.99 -13.73
CA ASP A 33 -7.59 18.29 -13.14
C ASP A 33 -7.90 18.33 -11.63
N SER A 34 -9.01 17.72 -11.23
CA SER A 34 -9.35 17.58 -9.81
C SER A 34 -8.36 16.63 -9.10
N ALA A 35 -8.05 15.50 -9.73
CA ALA A 35 -7.10 14.51 -9.22
C ALA A 35 -5.70 15.12 -9.01
N SER A 36 -5.21 15.86 -9.99
CA SER A 36 -3.91 16.56 -9.94
C SER A 36 -3.83 17.55 -8.79
N ARG A 37 -4.88 18.37 -8.60
CA ARG A 37 -4.90 19.33 -7.48
C ARG A 37 -4.84 18.64 -6.13
N ILE A 38 -5.57 17.54 -5.95
CA ILE A 38 -5.55 16.80 -4.69
C ILE A 38 -4.23 16.08 -4.50
N TYR A 39 -3.67 15.51 -5.56
CA TYR A 39 -2.35 14.88 -5.52
C TYR A 39 -1.27 15.89 -5.10
N GLY A 40 -1.25 17.09 -5.70
CA GLY A 40 -0.32 18.15 -5.31
C GLY A 40 -0.44 18.53 -3.83
N LEU A 41 -1.66 18.71 -3.35
CA LEU A 41 -1.93 19.02 -1.94
C LEU A 41 -1.50 17.87 -1.02
N ALA A 42 -1.80 16.63 -1.41
CA ALA A 42 -1.42 15.44 -0.64
C ALA A 42 0.11 15.30 -0.56
N LYS A 43 0.80 15.49 -1.68
CA LYS A 43 2.26 15.43 -1.77
C LYS A 43 2.92 16.49 -0.89
N GLU A 44 2.44 17.73 -0.93
CA GLU A 44 3.05 18.85 -0.23
C GLU A 44 2.78 18.83 1.28
N HIS A 45 1.56 18.48 1.71
CA HIS A 45 1.13 18.67 3.09
C HIS A 45 0.91 17.38 3.88
N PHE A 46 0.78 16.22 3.21
CA PHE A 46 0.44 14.96 3.90
C PHE A 46 1.49 13.87 3.72
N LEU A 47 2.03 13.67 2.52
CA LEU A 47 2.90 12.54 2.23
C LEU A 47 4.21 12.54 3.05
N TYR A 48 4.75 13.72 3.34
CA TYR A 48 5.99 13.90 4.10
C TYR A 48 5.78 14.39 5.53
N THR A 49 4.57 14.25 6.07
CA THR A 49 4.29 14.62 7.47
C THR A 49 4.08 13.40 8.35
N ASP A 50 4.52 13.49 9.61
CA ASP A 50 4.34 12.44 10.61
C ASP A 50 3.01 12.56 11.41
N PHE A 51 2.20 13.54 11.10
CA PHE A 51 0.92 13.85 11.76
C PHE A 51 1.00 14.05 13.29
N ARG A 52 2.20 14.18 13.87
CA ARG A 52 2.37 14.42 15.32
C ARG A 52 1.86 15.78 15.76
N ARG A 53 1.79 16.73 14.82
CA ARG A 53 1.32 18.09 15.07
C ARG A 53 0.02 18.32 14.30
N PRO A 54 -1.14 18.43 14.98
CA PRO A 54 -2.41 18.75 14.32
C PRO A 54 -2.36 20.07 13.52
N ALA A 55 -1.44 20.97 13.87
CA ALA A 55 -1.21 22.23 13.15
C ALA A 55 -0.84 22.02 11.66
N ALA A 56 -0.29 20.86 11.26
CA ALA A 56 -0.04 20.56 9.86
C ALA A 56 -1.34 20.50 9.04
N LEU A 57 -2.44 20.09 9.66
CA LEU A 57 -3.77 20.07 9.03
C LEU A 57 -4.40 21.47 8.93
N ALA A 58 -3.88 22.46 9.66
CA ALA A 58 -4.37 23.84 9.66
C ALA A 58 -3.59 24.75 8.69
N HIS A 59 -2.82 24.17 7.76
CA HIS A 59 -2.12 24.96 6.72
C HIS A 59 -3.15 25.73 5.88
N PRO A 60 -2.90 27.02 5.53
CA PRO A 60 -3.86 27.82 4.77
C PRO A 60 -4.33 27.17 3.47
N ASP A 61 -3.46 26.46 2.75
CA ASP A 61 -3.81 25.80 1.50
C ASP A 61 -4.74 24.61 1.71
N VAL A 62 -4.53 23.84 2.79
CA VAL A 62 -5.44 22.78 3.21
C VAL A 62 -6.80 23.33 3.57
N LEU A 63 -6.82 24.44 4.34
CA LEU A 63 -8.09 25.10 4.76
C LEU A 63 -8.85 25.67 3.55
N ARG A 64 -8.16 26.29 2.59
CA ARG A 64 -8.78 26.77 1.33
C ARG A 64 -9.33 25.63 0.48
N ALA A 65 -8.71 24.46 0.52
CA ALA A 65 -9.15 23.29 -0.23
C ALA A 65 -10.31 22.51 0.46
N LEU A 66 -10.57 22.74 1.74
CA LEU A 66 -11.61 22.02 2.50
C LEU A 66 -13.00 21.98 1.84
N PRO A 67 -13.51 23.05 1.21
CA PRO A 67 -14.80 23.00 0.53
C PRO A 67 -14.84 21.99 -0.63
N ALA A 68 -13.72 21.81 -1.32
CA ALA A 68 -13.58 20.81 -2.38
C ALA A 68 -13.24 19.41 -1.84
N LEU A 69 -12.42 19.33 -0.79
CA LEU A 69 -11.99 18.09 -0.17
C LEU A 69 -13.08 17.43 0.68
N GLY A 70 -13.89 18.21 1.39
CA GLY A 70 -14.89 17.70 2.33
C GLY A 70 -15.84 16.67 1.71
N PRO A 71 -16.50 16.95 0.59
CA PRO A 71 -17.35 15.97 -0.10
C PRO A 71 -16.58 14.73 -0.58
N GLN A 72 -15.30 14.88 -0.92
CA GLN A 72 -14.46 13.78 -1.41
C GLN A 72 -13.90 12.90 -0.28
N LEU A 73 -13.75 13.45 0.92
CA LEU A 73 -13.38 12.68 2.11
C LEU A 73 -14.54 11.84 2.64
N LEU A 74 -15.78 12.36 2.49
CA LEU A 74 -17.00 11.73 3.00
C LEU A 74 -17.68 10.83 1.94
N GLY A 75 -17.49 11.10 0.66
CA GLY A 75 -18.06 10.31 -0.44
C GLY A 75 -17.20 9.11 -0.80
N GLY A 76 -17.82 8.04 -1.35
CA GLY A 76 -17.13 6.88 -1.91
C GLY A 76 -16.63 7.11 -3.33
N LEU A 77 -15.50 6.47 -3.67
CA LEU A 77 -14.90 6.56 -5.02
C LEU A 77 -15.85 6.06 -6.09
N ARG A 78 -16.52 4.91 -5.88
CA ARG A 78 -17.52 4.37 -6.83
C ARG A 78 -18.59 5.39 -7.19
N SER A 79 -19.21 6.01 -6.17
CA SER A 79 -20.25 7.02 -6.39
C SER A 79 -19.71 8.25 -7.10
N HIS A 80 -18.48 8.66 -6.79
CA HIS A 80 -17.82 9.80 -7.41
C HIS A 80 -17.57 9.59 -8.90
N VAL A 81 -17.17 8.38 -9.29
CA VAL A 81 -16.96 7.97 -10.68
C VAL A 81 -18.30 7.80 -11.39
N ALA A 82 -19.26 7.08 -10.78
CA ALA A 82 -20.58 6.79 -11.37
C ALA A 82 -21.41 8.06 -11.64
N ALA A 83 -21.22 9.12 -10.86
CA ALA A 83 -21.86 10.41 -11.11
C ALA A 83 -21.36 11.11 -12.41
N ARG A 84 -20.24 10.66 -12.98
CA ARG A 84 -19.60 11.29 -14.15
C ARG A 84 -19.60 10.42 -15.39
N PHE A 85 -19.56 9.10 -15.23
CA PHE A 85 -19.42 8.14 -16.33
C PHE A 85 -20.47 7.06 -16.22
N GLN A 86 -21.08 6.68 -17.36
CA GLN A 86 -22.11 5.66 -17.43
C GLN A 86 -21.57 4.32 -17.92
N ASP A 87 -20.62 4.34 -18.87
CA ASP A 87 -20.01 3.13 -19.41
C ASP A 87 -19.29 2.34 -18.31
N PRO A 88 -19.59 1.05 -18.11
CA PRO A 88 -18.98 0.25 -17.05
C PRO A 88 -17.46 0.12 -17.19
N ARG A 89 -16.92 0.11 -18.40
CA ARG A 89 -15.48 0.04 -18.66
C ARG A 89 -14.76 1.28 -18.13
N LEU A 90 -15.33 2.47 -18.34
CA LEU A 90 -14.79 3.72 -17.81
C LEU A 90 -14.83 3.74 -16.28
N ARG A 91 -15.88 3.18 -15.69
CA ARG A 91 -16.00 3.05 -14.24
C ARG A 91 -14.97 2.09 -13.67
N GLN A 92 -14.69 0.98 -14.36
CA GLN A 92 -13.66 0.03 -13.99
C GLN A 92 -12.26 0.66 -14.07
N ILE A 93 -11.92 1.33 -15.18
CA ILE A 93 -10.65 2.03 -15.37
C ILE A 93 -10.40 3.08 -14.26
N LEU A 94 -11.41 3.83 -13.83
CA LEU A 94 -11.26 4.86 -12.80
C LEU A 94 -11.40 4.33 -11.37
N GLY A 95 -11.96 3.14 -11.20
CA GLY A 95 -12.19 2.52 -9.91
C GLY A 95 -11.09 1.56 -9.47
N TYR A 96 -10.44 0.84 -10.43
CA TYR A 96 -9.47 -0.20 -10.09
C TYR A 96 -8.29 0.30 -9.23
N PRO A 97 -7.84 1.57 -9.28
CA PRO A 97 -6.74 2.03 -8.44
C PRO A 97 -7.01 1.91 -6.94
N ALA A 98 -8.27 1.73 -6.50
CA ALA A 98 -8.59 1.42 -5.11
C ALA A 98 -7.94 0.12 -4.61
N VAL A 99 -7.68 -0.84 -5.50
CA VAL A 99 -7.02 -2.12 -5.18
C VAL A 99 -5.61 -1.89 -4.63
N PHE A 100 -4.87 -0.90 -5.13
CA PHE A 100 -3.55 -0.54 -4.62
C PHE A 100 -3.56 -0.02 -3.17
N LEU A 101 -4.73 0.39 -2.69
CA LEU A 101 -4.95 0.81 -1.31
C LEU A 101 -5.42 -0.34 -0.41
N GLY A 102 -5.51 -1.55 -0.96
CA GLY A 102 -6.03 -2.73 -0.25
C GLY A 102 -7.51 -2.60 0.09
N THR A 103 -8.32 -2.00 -0.79
CA THR A 103 -9.76 -1.79 -0.57
C THR A 103 -10.54 -1.85 -1.89
N SER A 104 -11.86 -1.99 -1.79
CA SER A 104 -12.75 -1.87 -2.95
C SER A 104 -13.08 -0.40 -3.26
N PRO A 105 -13.53 -0.09 -4.50
CA PRO A 105 -14.01 1.24 -4.86
C PRO A 105 -15.19 1.73 -4.02
N ASP A 106 -15.95 0.82 -3.42
CA ASP A 106 -17.08 1.13 -2.55
C ASP A 106 -16.63 1.67 -1.19
N ARG A 107 -15.56 1.11 -0.65
CA ARG A 107 -14.99 1.47 0.66
C ARG A 107 -13.95 2.59 0.57
N ALA A 108 -13.36 2.79 -0.61
CA ALA A 108 -12.38 3.84 -0.82
C ALA A 108 -13.03 5.22 -0.79
N PRO A 109 -12.52 6.19 0.00
CA PRO A 109 -12.95 7.60 -0.11
C PRO A 109 -12.72 8.16 -1.52
N ALA A 110 -13.62 9.03 -1.97
CA ALA A 110 -13.55 9.61 -3.31
C ALA A 110 -12.27 10.42 -3.56
N MET A 111 -11.61 10.94 -2.51
CA MET A 111 -10.33 11.62 -2.64
C MET A 111 -9.26 10.75 -3.32
N TYR A 112 -9.38 9.43 -3.25
CA TYR A 112 -8.44 8.50 -3.89
C TYR A 112 -8.52 8.50 -5.42
N HIS A 113 -9.44 9.26 -6.02
CA HIS A 113 -9.37 9.53 -7.46
C HIS A 113 -8.05 10.25 -7.85
N LEU A 114 -7.32 10.80 -6.87
CA LEU A 114 -5.96 11.31 -7.08
C LEU A 114 -5.02 10.28 -7.73
N MET A 115 -5.25 8.97 -7.50
CA MET A 115 -4.47 7.90 -8.12
C MET A 115 -4.61 7.88 -9.65
N SER A 116 -5.75 8.34 -10.19
CA SER A 116 -5.93 8.45 -11.63
C SER A 116 -5.02 9.50 -12.28
N HIS A 117 -4.52 10.49 -11.52
CA HIS A 117 -3.50 11.40 -12.01
C HIS A 117 -2.18 10.67 -12.26
N LEU A 118 -1.74 9.83 -11.32
CA LEU A 118 -0.52 9.03 -11.46
C LEU A 118 -0.63 8.02 -12.60
N ASP A 119 -1.80 7.41 -12.76
CA ASP A 119 -2.03 6.35 -13.74
C ASP A 119 -2.22 6.89 -15.17
N LEU A 120 -3.06 7.91 -15.35
CA LEU A 120 -3.50 8.37 -16.66
C LEU A 120 -2.79 9.65 -17.16
N ALA A 121 -2.21 10.45 -16.25
CA ALA A 121 -1.52 11.68 -16.60
C ALA A 121 0.00 11.56 -16.51
N ASP A 122 0.55 11.13 -15.36
CA ASP A 122 2.00 10.96 -15.18
C ASP A 122 2.50 9.66 -15.84
N GLY A 123 1.67 8.62 -15.86
CA GLY A 123 2.00 7.29 -16.35
C GLY A 123 2.70 6.40 -15.31
N VAL A 124 2.49 5.10 -15.44
CA VAL A 124 3.11 4.10 -14.57
C VAL A 124 4.59 3.92 -14.95
N GLN A 125 5.46 3.97 -13.96
CA GLN A 125 6.92 3.81 -14.12
C GLN A 125 7.34 2.39 -13.77
N TYR A 126 8.22 1.81 -14.59
CA TYR A 126 8.85 0.52 -14.35
C TYR A 126 10.38 0.67 -14.37
N PRO A 127 11.10 0.25 -13.32
CA PRO A 127 12.56 0.27 -13.32
C PRO A 127 13.11 -0.85 -14.21
N LEU A 128 13.98 -0.53 -15.16
CA LEU A 128 14.65 -1.54 -15.97
C LEU A 128 15.47 -2.47 -15.07
N GLY A 129 15.41 -3.78 -15.34
CA GLY A 129 15.92 -4.82 -14.46
C GLY A 129 14.98 -5.22 -13.32
N GLY A 130 13.77 -4.62 -13.28
CA GLY A 130 12.74 -4.90 -12.29
C GLY A 130 13.01 -4.27 -10.92
N PHE A 131 12.13 -4.58 -9.97
CA PHE A 131 12.27 -4.09 -8.59
C PHE A 131 13.50 -4.64 -7.87
N ALA A 132 14.06 -5.77 -8.30
CA ALA A 132 15.32 -6.29 -7.78
C ALA A 132 16.47 -5.28 -8.02
N ALA A 133 16.59 -4.74 -9.24
CA ALA A 133 17.60 -3.73 -9.57
C ALA A 133 17.43 -2.46 -8.71
N LEU A 134 16.20 -2.04 -8.42
CA LEU A 134 15.94 -0.91 -7.53
C LEU A 134 16.39 -1.22 -6.09
N VAL A 135 16.09 -2.42 -5.58
CA VAL A 135 16.51 -2.85 -4.23
C VAL A 135 18.03 -2.93 -4.14
N ASP A 136 18.70 -3.47 -5.17
CA ASP A 136 20.16 -3.56 -5.23
C ASP A 136 20.81 -2.18 -5.21
N ALA A 137 20.29 -1.24 -6.01
CA ALA A 137 20.76 0.15 -6.01
C ALA A 137 20.58 0.83 -4.63
N MET A 138 19.44 0.60 -3.97
CA MET A 138 19.24 1.08 -2.61
C MET A 138 20.21 0.44 -1.60
N ALA A 139 20.46 -0.87 -1.75
CA ALA A 139 21.41 -1.59 -0.89
C ALA A 139 22.85 -1.08 -1.09
N GLU A 140 23.23 -0.69 -2.30
CA GLU A 140 24.53 -0.07 -2.59
C GLU A 140 24.67 1.27 -1.87
N VAL A 141 23.69 2.18 -2.01
CA VAL A 141 23.69 3.49 -1.36
C VAL A 141 23.80 3.36 0.17
N VAL A 142 23.09 2.43 0.79
CA VAL A 142 23.17 2.27 2.25
C VAL A 142 24.50 1.65 2.70
N ARG A 143 25.11 0.78 1.90
CA ARG A 143 26.47 0.25 2.17
C ARG A 143 27.53 1.34 2.08
N GLU A 144 27.44 2.21 1.06
CA GLU A 144 28.31 3.39 0.94
C GLU A 144 28.18 4.33 2.14
N ALA A 145 26.98 4.42 2.73
CA ALA A 145 26.76 5.16 3.99
C ALA A 145 27.27 4.44 5.24
N GLY A 146 27.93 3.27 5.10
CA GLY A 146 28.51 2.51 6.21
C GLY A 146 27.53 1.57 6.92
N VAL A 147 26.36 1.30 6.34
CA VAL A 147 25.39 0.35 6.90
C VAL A 147 25.80 -1.09 6.57
N GLU A 148 25.83 -1.94 7.58
CA GLU A 148 26.04 -3.38 7.40
C GLU A 148 24.71 -4.07 7.10
N ILE A 149 24.62 -4.77 5.96
CA ILE A 149 23.48 -5.60 5.59
C ILE A 149 23.84 -7.06 5.81
N ARG A 150 23.08 -7.74 6.65
CA ARG A 150 23.20 -9.18 6.92
C ARG A 150 22.00 -9.92 6.37
N THR A 151 22.22 -10.83 5.45
CA THR A 151 21.21 -11.74 4.90
C THR A 151 21.43 -13.16 5.43
N GLY A 152 20.46 -14.07 5.28
CA GLY A 152 20.53 -15.43 5.85
C GLY A 152 20.45 -15.43 7.38
N VAL A 153 19.87 -14.38 7.98
CA VAL A 153 19.70 -14.24 9.43
C VAL A 153 18.27 -13.86 9.77
N GLU A 154 17.70 -14.58 10.72
CA GLU A 154 16.37 -14.32 11.29
C GLU A 154 16.51 -13.55 12.61
N ALA A 155 15.84 -12.42 12.74
CA ALA A 155 15.66 -11.75 14.02
C ALA A 155 14.66 -12.55 14.87
N THR A 156 15.10 -13.04 16.02
CA THR A 156 14.29 -13.91 16.88
C THR A 156 13.68 -13.20 18.09
N ALA A 157 14.27 -12.10 18.53
CA ALA A 157 13.71 -11.28 19.61
C ALA A 157 14.27 -9.85 19.58
N VAL A 158 13.43 -8.89 19.93
CA VAL A 158 13.84 -7.54 20.33
C VAL A 158 14.04 -7.54 21.84
N GLU A 159 15.22 -7.16 22.28
CA GLU A 159 15.57 -7.15 23.69
C GLU A 159 15.25 -5.79 24.33
N VAL A 160 14.57 -5.84 25.46
CA VAL A 160 14.14 -4.64 26.19
C VAL A 160 14.38 -4.85 27.69
N VAL A 161 15.10 -3.95 28.29
CA VAL A 161 15.29 -3.90 29.74
C VAL A 161 14.29 -2.91 30.35
N ASP A 162 13.58 -3.35 31.38
CA ASP A 162 12.64 -2.49 32.09
C ASP A 162 13.40 -1.38 32.83
N ARG A 163 12.92 -0.15 32.68
CA ARG A 163 13.42 0.94 33.53
C ARG A 163 12.88 0.76 34.93
N PRO A 164 13.72 0.94 35.98
CA PRO A 164 13.23 0.95 37.33
C PRO A 164 12.11 1.98 37.48
N ALA A 165 11.09 1.61 38.24
CA ALA A 165 10.01 2.55 38.51
C ALA A 165 10.56 3.81 39.19
N PRO A 166 10.16 5.02 38.81
CA PRO A 166 10.64 6.21 39.47
C PRO A 166 10.37 6.15 40.97
N ALA A 167 11.42 6.34 41.75
CA ALA A 167 11.35 6.31 43.21
C ALA A 167 10.53 7.52 43.72
N GLY A 168 9.69 7.29 44.77
CA GLY A 168 8.95 8.36 45.43
C GLY A 168 7.45 8.45 45.09
N ARG A 169 6.71 9.15 45.94
CA ARG A 169 5.23 9.35 45.77
C ARG A 169 4.85 10.07 44.50
N LEU A 170 5.56 11.12 44.10
CA LEU A 170 5.33 11.90 42.88
C LEU A 170 5.64 11.10 41.61
N GLY A 171 6.68 10.27 41.59
CA GLY A 171 6.99 9.41 40.46
C GLY A 171 5.93 8.33 40.23
N ARG A 172 5.31 7.81 41.30
CA ARG A 172 4.19 6.87 41.23
C ARG A 172 2.88 7.55 40.74
N LEU A 173 2.68 8.82 41.04
CA LEU A 173 1.54 9.60 40.56
C LEU A 173 1.70 9.96 39.08
N ALA A 174 2.89 10.39 38.67
CA ALA A 174 3.20 10.68 37.24
C ALA A 174 3.10 9.43 36.35
N ALA A 175 3.45 8.24 36.88
CA ALA A 175 3.24 6.98 36.18
C ALA A 175 1.76 6.58 36.02
N ARG A 176 0.84 7.29 36.69
CA ARG A 176 -0.62 7.07 36.61
C ARG A 176 -1.32 7.95 35.59
N LEU A 177 -0.69 9.00 35.08
CA LEU A 177 -1.30 9.89 34.10
C LEU A 177 -1.29 9.25 32.70
N PRO A 178 -2.38 9.38 31.93
CA PRO A 178 -2.43 8.93 30.56
C PRO A 178 -1.40 9.72 29.72
N ARG A 179 -0.58 9.01 28.94
CA ARG A 179 0.35 9.65 28.01
C ARG A 179 -0.39 10.03 26.73
N PRO A 180 -0.15 11.26 26.19
CA PRO A 180 -0.67 11.62 24.88
C PRO A 180 -0.12 10.63 23.83
N GLY A 181 -1.00 10.02 23.03
CA GLY A 181 -0.63 9.08 21.97
C GLY A 181 -0.79 7.59 22.29
N ALA A 182 -1.29 7.20 23.48
CA ALA A 182 -1.70 5.81 23.71
C ALA A 182 -2.99 5.50 22.93
N ALA A 183 -2.93 4.56 21.99
CA ALA A 183 -4.09 4.13 21.23
C ALA A 183 -5.21 3.66 22.17
N ARG A 184 -6.42 4.13 21.97
CA ARG A 184 -7.63 3.63 22.64
C ARG A 184 -7.81 2.16 22.26
N GLY A 185 -7.59 1.26 23.18
CA GLY A 185 -7.75 -0.19 22.99
C GLY A 185 -6.79 -1.07 23.80
N ASP A 186 -5.77 -0.49 24.44
CA ASP A 186 -4.82 -1.22 25.30
C ASP A 186 -5.17 -1.00 26.80
N GLU A 187 -6.43 -1.16 27.15
CA GLU A 187 -6.99 -0.90 28.49
C GLU A 187 -6.73 -2.07 29.44
N GLY A 188 -5.52 -2.54 29.60
CA GLY A 188 -5.33 -3.62 30.57
C GLY A 188 -3.95 -3.77 31.18
N ARG A 189 -2.91 -3.42 30.48
CA ARG A 189 -1.54 -3.57 31.00
C ARG A 189 -0.75 -2.28 30.83
N ARG A 190 -0.58 -1.55 31.90
CA ARG A 190 0.39 -0.46 31.97
C ARG A 190 1.77 -1.03 31.69
N ARG A 191 2.20 -0.92 30.41
CA ARG A 191 3.53 -1.34 30.01
C ARG A 191 4.56 -0.50 30.77
N ARG A 192 5.44 -1.14 31.51
CA ARG A 192 6.55 -0.45 32.18
C ARG A 192 7.41 0.22 31.10
N PRO A 193 7.88 1.47 31.33
CA PRO A 193 8.85 2.07 30.42
C PRO A 193 10.10 1.18 30.35
N GLY A 194 10.56 0.91 29.13
CA GLY A 194 11.75 0.09 28.90
C GLY A 194 12.71 0.80 27.96
N ARG A 195 13.93 0.30 27.92
CA ARG A 195 14.96 0.67 26.95
C ARG A 195 15.25 -0.55 26.09
N VAL A 196 15.23 -0.37 24.78
CA VAL A 196 15.74 -1.37 23.83
C VAL A 196 17.25 -1.47 24.05
N THR A 197 17.78 -2.69 24.02
CA THR A 197 19.20 -2.97 24.21
C THR A 197 19.81 -3.76 23.06
N GLY A 198 19.00 -4.34 22.18
CA GLY A 198 19.51 -5.09 21.06
C GLY A 198 18.47 -5.97 20.39
N VAL A 199 18.97 -6.81 19.48
CA VAL A 199 18.22 -7.81 18.74
C VAL A 199 18.96 -9.16 18.87
N ALA A 200 18.25 -10.20 19.28
CA ALA A 200 18.73 -11.57 19.15
C ALA A 200 18.44 -12.08 17.73
N TRP A 201 19.37 -12.85 17.18
CA TRP A 201 19.26 -13.39 15.82
C TRP A 201 19.76 -14.83 15.75
N ARG A 202 19.34 -15.52 14.70
CA ARG A 202 19.80 -16.86 14.33
C ARG A 202 20.05 -16.90 12.82
N SER A 203 21.13 -17.53 12.38
CA SER A 203 21.44 -17.76 10.98
C SER A 203 20.93 -19.12 10.51
N ASP A 204 20.85 -19.29 9.19
CA ASP A 204 20.38 -20.52 8.54
C ASP A 204 21.27 -21.73 8.82
N ASP A 205 22.56 -21.52 9.09
CA ASP A 205 23.54 -22.55 9.51
C ASP A 205 23.44 -22.92 10.99
N GLY A 206 22.51 -22.31 11.74
CA GLY A 206 22.26 -22.60 13.14
C GLY A 206 23.09 -21.77 14.14
N ALA A 207 23.95 -20.87 13.68
CA ALA A 207 24.63 -19.95 14.59
C ALA A 207 23.57 -18.95 15.14
N ALA A 208 23.77 -18.55 16.39
CA ALA A 208 22.91 -17.59 17.07
C ALA A 208 23.76 -16.54 17.79
N GLY A 209 23.23 -15.34 17.88
CA GLY A 209 23.94 -14.24 18.50
C GLY A 209 23.02 -13.09 18.87
N ARG A 210 23.67 -12.01 19.28
CA ARG A 210 23.04 -10.77 19.71
C ARG A 210 23.73 -9.59 19.05
N LEU A 211 22.95 -8.61 18.65
CA LEU A 211 23.42 -7.31 18.18
C LEU A 211 22.95 -6.23 19.15
N ASP A 212 23.89 -5.49 19.75
CA ASP A 212 23.55 -4.35 20.60
C ASP A 212 23.03 -3.19 19.78
N ALA A 213 21.93 -2.57 20.25
CA ALA A 213 21.34 -1.42 19.59
C ALA A 213 20.58 -0.54 20.60
N ASP A 214 20.72 0.78 20.47
CA ASP A 214 19.94 1.76 21.24
C ASP A 214 18.56 2.01 20.65
N VAL A 215 18.40 1.78 19.34
CA VAL A 215 17.14 1.92 18.60
C VAL A 215 16.99 0.73 17.66
N VAL A 216 15.81 0.14 17.63
CA VAL A 216 15.43 -0.92 16.69
C VAL A 216 14.23 -0.45 15.88
N VAL A 217 14.37 -0.44 14.56
CA VAL A 217 13.27 -0.21 13.61
C VAL A 217 12.88 -1.58 13.03
N ALA A 218 11.69 -2.04 13.36
CA ALA A 218 11.18 -3.30 12.84
C ALA A 218 10.37 -3.04 11.56
N ALA A 219 10.99 -3.25 10.41
CA ALA A 219 10.35 -3.15 9.08
C ALA A 219 9.87 -4.54 8.59
N ALA A 220 9.34 -5.35 9.50
CA ALA A 220 8.75 -6.66 9.25
C ALA A 220 7.25 -6.62 9.49
N ASP A 221 6.55 -7.73 9.22
CA ASP A 221 5.12 -7.84 9.48
C ASP A 221 4.77 -7.43 10.91
N LEU A 222 3.83 -6.50 11.06
CA LEU A 222 3.52 -5.88 12.35
C LEU A 222 2.92 -6.87 13.34
N HIS A 223 2.10 -7.83 12.86
CA HIS A 223 1.55 -8.88 13.72
C HIS A 223 2.69 -9.74 14.28
N HIS A 224 3.59 -10.21 13.42
CA HIS A 224 4.75 -10.99 13.82
C HIS A 224 5.62 -10.24 14.84
N VAL A 225 5.95 -8.98 14.57
CA VAL A 225 6.74 -8.15 15.50
C VAL A 225 6.06 -8.05 16.86
N GLN A 226 4.76 -7.73 16.88
CA GLN A 226 4.03 -7.45 18.13
C GLN A 226 3.69 -8.72 18.93
N THR A 227 3.54 -9.86 18.26
CA THR A 227 3.12 -11.11 18.91
C THR A 227 4.28 -12.07 19.17
N ARG A 228 5.38 -11.96 18.41
CA ARG A 228 6.51 -12.89 18.47
C ARG A 228 7.84 -12.25 18.90
N LEU A 229 8.24 -11.14 18.26
CA LEU A 229 9.58 -10.57 18.48
C LEU A 229 9.69 -9.75 19.78
N LEU A 230 8.63 -9.12 20.23
CA LEU A 230 8.64 -8.38 21.50
C LEU A 230 8.71 -9.33 22.70
N PRO A 231 9.34 -8.91 23.84
CA PRO A 231 9.32 -9.68 25.08
C PRO A 231 7.89 -10.03 25.52
N PRO A 232 7.67 -11.20 26.16
CA PRO A 232 6.30 -11.67 26.51
C PRO A 232 5.45 -10.64 27.24
N GLY A 233 6.02 -9.84 28.14
CA GLY A 233 5.30 -8.78 28.87
C GLY A 233 4.95 -7.53 28.03
N ARG A 234 5.41 -7.48 26.78
CA ARG A 234 5.21 -6.37 25.84
C ARG A 234 4.48 -6.78 24.57
N ARG A 235 4.15 -8.05 24.42
CA ARG A 235 3.40 -8.58 23.28
C ARG A 235 1.97 -8.07 23.28
N VAL A 236 1.43 -7.85 22.09
CA VAL A 236 0.01 -7.63 21.88
C VAL A 236 -0.67 -9.00 21.88
N ALA A 237 -1.83 -9.10 22.53
CA ALA A 237 -2.58 -10.35 22.56
C ALA A 237 -3.18 -10.67 21.17
N GLU A 238 -3.19 -11.94 20.77
CA GLU A 238 -3.81 -12.40 19.52
C GLU A 238 -5.27 -11.93 19.42
N SER A 239 -6.02 -11.98 20.52
CA SER A 239 -7.41 -11.49 20.56
C SER A 239 -7.58 -10.00 20.20
N THR A 240 -6.51 -9.20 20.20
CA THR A 240 -6.52 -7.82 19.72
C THR A 240 -6.40 -7.81 18.20
N TRP A 241 -5.63 -8.72 17.64
CA TRP A 241 -5.45 -8.88 16.21
C TRP A 241 -6.67 -9.51 15.56
N ASP A 242 -7.33 -10.49 16.21
CA ASP A 242 -8.57 -11.12 15.73
C ASP A 242 -9.71 -10.11 15.49
N ARG A 243 -9.64 -8.94 16.13
CA ARG A 243 -10.62 -7.85 15.94
C ARG A 243 -10.24 -6.84 14.88
N ARG A 244 -9.09 -6.98 14.24
CA ARG A 244 -8.63 -6.10 13.17
C ARG A 244 -9.00 -6.68 11.83
N ASP A 245 -9.39 -5.81 10.90
CA ASP A 245 -9.51 -6.16 9.50
C ASP A 245 -8.10 -6.09 8.87
N PRO A 246 -7.53 -7.22 8.43
CA PRO A 246 -6.19 -7.21 7.81
C PRO A 246 -6.22 -6.64 6.38
N GLY A 247 -7.40 -6.38 5.82
CA GLY A 247 -7.59 -6.08 4.42
C GLY A 247 -7.58 -7.33 3.53
N PRO A 248 -7.76 -7.15 2.22
CA PRO A 248 -7.77 -8.26 1.26
C PRO A 248 -6.40 -8.91 1.11
N SER A 249 -6.40 -10.21 0.89
CA SER A 249 -5.22 -10.97 0.45
C SER A 249 -5.20 -11.08 -1.08
N GLY A 250 -4.04 -11.44 -1.64
CA GLY A 250 -3.86 -11.72 -3.06
C GLY A 250 -3.13 -13.04 -3.26
N VAL A 251 -3.43 -13.71 -4.37
CA VAL A 251 -2.66 -14.86 -4.84
C VAL A 251 -1.78 -14.40 -5.98
N LEU A 252 -0.46 -14.58 -5.80
CA LEU A 252 0.54 -14.21 -6.78
C LEU A 252 1.08 -15.45 -7.50
N VAL A 253 1.11 -15.40 -8.84
CA VAL A 253 1.71 -16.45 -9.66
C VAL A 253 2.78 -15.82 -10.55
N CYS A 254 4.03 -16.23 -10.35
CA CYS A 254 5.16 -15.83 -11.20
C CYS A 254 5.48 -16.95 -12.18
N VAL A 255 5.48 -16.66 -13.48
CA VAL A 255 5.59 -17.66 -14.54
C VAL A 255 6.59 -17.22 -15.60
N GLY A 256 7.55 -18.10 -15.91
CA GLY A 256 8.30 -18.04 -17.17
C GLY A 256 7.53 -18.80 -18.25
N VAL A 257 7.30 -18.17 -19.39
CA VAL A 257 6.55 -18.75 -20.51
C VAL A 257 7.46 -18.85 -21.72
N ARG A 258 7.51 -20.03 -22.35
CA ARG A 258 8.21 -20.20 -23.63
C ARG A 258 7.36 -19.66 -24.77
N GLY A 259 7.99 -18.84 -25.63
CA GLY A 259 7.34 -18.21 -26.76
C GLY A 259 6.69 -16.87 -26.40
N SER A 260 6.25 -16.15 -27.42
CA SER A 260 5.76 -14.76 -27.32
C SER A 260 4.27 -14.68 -27.04
N LEU A 261 3.87 -13.68 -26.26
CA LEU A 261 2.49 -13.35 -25.90
C LEU A 261 2.12 -11.92 -26.33
N PRO A 262 2.08 -11.63 -27.65
CA PRO A 262 1.87 -10.26 -28.16
C PRO A 262 0.51 -9.65 -27.79
N GLN A 263 -0.46 -10.47 -27.40
CA GLN A 263 -1.79 -10.04 -26.96
C GLN A 263 -1.80 -9.39 -25.57
N LEU A 264 -0.73 -9.56 -24.80
CA LEU A 264 -0.58 -8.94 -23.48
C LEU A 264 0.30 -7.68 -23.58
N ALA A 265 -0.17 -6.57 -23.10
CA ALA A 265 0.65 -5.38 -22.85
C ALA A 265 1.55 -5.59 -21.62
N HIS A 266 2.40 -4.62 -21.29
CA HIS A 266 3.17 -4.67 -20.05
C HIS A 266 2.24 -4.82 -18.82
N HIS A 267 1.16 -4.07 -18.79
CA HIS A 267 0.08 -4.18 -17.81
C HIS A 267 -1.21 -4.55 -18.51
N THR A 268 -1.82 -5.65 -18.13
CA THR A 268 -3.11 -6.10 -18.64
C THR A 268 -4.04 -6.39 -17.47
N LEU A 269 -5.22 -5.79 -17.47
CA LEU A 269 -6.26 -5.99 -16.49
C LEU A 269 -7.44 -6.71 -17.17
N LEU A 270 -7.84 -7.82 -16.61
CA LEU A 270 -9.00 -8.61 -17.04
C LEU A 270 -10.08 -8.45 -15.97
N PHE A 271 -11.10 -7.65 -16.27
CA PHE A 271 -12.18 -7.40 -15.32
C PHE A 271 -13.32 -8.38 -15.53
N THR A 272 -13.86 -8.94 -14.43
CA THR A 272 -15.13 -9.64 -14.47
C THR A 272 -16.29 -8.68 -14.78
N ALA A 273 -17.37 -9.22 -15.33
CA ALA A 273 -18.60 -8.45 -15.60
C ALA A 273 -19.30 -8.03 -14.30
N ASP A 274 -19.35 -8.92 -13.31
CA ASP A 274 -19.87 -8.63 -11.98
C ASP A 274 -18.75 -8.21 -11.02
N TRP A 275 -18.37 -6.97 -11.15
CA TRP A 275 -17.27 -6.40 -10.38
C TRP A 275 -17.63 -6.20 -8.90
N GLU A 276 -18.92 -6.04 -8.60
CA GLU A 276 -19.42 -5.91 -7.22
C GLU A 276 -19.34 -7.23 -6.46
N ASP A 277 -19.78 -8.33 -7.06
CA ASP A 277 -19.66 -9.67 -6.46
C ASP A 277 -18.19 -10.06 -6.30
N ASN A 278 -17.32 -9.73 -7.27
CA ASN A 278 -15.89 -9.99 -7.20
C ASN A 278 -15.25 -9.37 -5.93
N PHE A 279 -15.47 -8.07 -5.69
CA PHE A 279 -14.97 -7.43 -4.48
C PHE A 279 -15.67 -7.92 -3.22
N GLY A 280 -16.96 -8.16 -3.28
CA GLY A 280 -17.73 -8.70 -2.16
C GLY A 280 -17.19 -10.04 -1.67
N ARG A 281 -16.84 -10.96 -2.58
CA ARG A 281 -16.21 -12.25 -2.25
C ARG A 281 -14.85 -12.08 -1.61
N ILE A 282 -14.01 -11.22 -2.18
CA ILE A 282 -12.67 -10.91 -1.63
C ILE A 282 -12.79 -10.36 -0.20
N GLU A 283 -13.69 -9.42 0.03
CA GLU A 283 -13.88 -8.79 1.36
C GLU A 283 -14.44 -9.75 2.41
N ARG A 284 -15.27 -10.74 1.99
CA ARG A 284 -15.81 -11.77 2.89
C ARG A 284 -14.89 -12.98 3.08
N GLY A 285 -13.76 -13.02 2.33
CA GLY A 285 -12.84 -14.16 2.36
C GLY A 285 -13.47 -15.43 1.79
N GLU A 286 -14.37 -15.28 0.82
CA GLU A 286 -15.01 -16.40 0.11
C GLU A 286 -14.13 -16.90 -1.04
N ASP A 287 -14.43 -18.08 -1.56
CA ASP A 287 -13.78 -18.63 -2.74
C ASP A 287 -13.99 -17.69 -3.94
N LEU A 288 -12.92 -17.49 -4.71
CA LEU A 288 -12.98 -16.69 -5.92
C LEU A 288 -13.89 -17.34 -6.95
N ALA A 289 -14.64 -16.52 -7.68
CA ALA A 289 -15.40 -16.98 -8.84
C ALA A 289 -14.45 -17.42 -9.97
N ALA A 290 -14.93 -18.32 -10.84
CA ALA A 290 -14.13 -18.79 -11.98
C ALA A 290 -13.76 -17.68 -12.97
N ASP A 291 -14.54 -16.59 -12.99
CA ASP A 291 -14.35 -15.41 -13.82
C ASP A 291 -13.81 -14.20 -13.03
N THR A 292 -13.09 -14.44 -11.93
CA THR A 292 -12.51 -13.37 -11.10
C THR A 292 -11.65 -12.41 -11.91
N SER A 293 -11.56 -11.17 -11.45
CA SER A 293 -10.68 -10.17 -12.05
C SER A 293 -9.20 -10.54 -11.84
N ILE A 294 -8.38 -10.36 -12.87
CA ILE A 294 -6.97 -10.74 -12.89
C ILE A 294 -6.14 -9.57 -13.42
N TYR A 295 -5.02 -9.30 -12.77
CA TYR A 295 -3.98 -8.42 -13.29
C TYR A 295 -2.81 -9.27 -13.79
N VAL A 296 -2.31 -8.96 -14.98
CA VAL A 296 -1.12 -9.58 -15.57
C VAL A 296 -0.09 -8.51 -15.89
N SER A 297 1.09 -8.64 -15.33
CA SER A 297 2.26 -7.86 -15.73
C SER A 297 3.18 -8.72 -16.58
N ARG A 298 3.40 -8.32 -17.83
CA ARG A 298 4.38 -8.90 -18.76
C ARG A 298 5.57 -7.95 -18.87
N THR A 299 6.49 -8.04 -17.93
CA THR A 299 7.64 -7.13 -17.84
C THR A 299 8.57 -7.26 -19.05
N SER A 300 8.69 -8.45 -19.63
CA SER A 300 9.44 -8.71 -20.88
C SER A 300 8.94 -7.92 -22.10
N ALA A 301 7.71 -7.37 -22.06
CA ALA A 301 7.21 -6.50 -23.14
C ALA A 301 8.02 -5.22 -23.31
N THR A 302 8.67 -4.72 -22.28
CA THR A 302 9.42 -3.46 -22.28
C THR A 302 10.86 -3.59 -21.77
N ASP A 303 11.18 -4.71 -21.12
CA ASP A 303 12.49 -5.00 -20.55
C ASP A 303 12.98 -6.37 -21.08
N PRO A 304 13.81 -6.40 -22.13
CA PRO A 304 14.30 -7.65 -22.71
C PRO A 304 15.27 -8.40 -21.78
N GLY A 305 15.76 -7.77 -20.71
CA GLY A 305 16.72 -8.37 -19.79
C GLY A 305 16.10 -9.31 -18.75
N VAL A 306 14.76 -9.36 -18.62
CA VAL A 306 14.07 -10.12 -17.57
C VAL A 306 13.54 -11.49 -18.00
N ALA A 307 13.75 -11.87 -19.26
CA ALA A 307 13.44 -13.19 -19.80
C ALA A 307 14.48 -13.60 -20.85
N PRO A 308 14.65 -14.91 -21.14
CA PRO A 308 15.44 -15.36 -22.31
C PRO A 308 14.83 -14.82 -23.61
N GLU A 309 15.67 -14.66 -24.63
CA GLU A 309 15.24 -14.17 -25.94
C GLU A 309 14.11 -15.06 -26.52
N GLY A 310 13.00 -14.44 -26.89
CA GLY A 310 11.82 -15.12 -27.42
C GLY A 310 10.88 -15.71 -26.39
N ASP A 311 11.19 -15.62 -25.12
CA ASP A 311 10.36 -16.06 -23.98
C ASP A 311 9.80 -14.87 -23.18
N GLU A 312 8.85 -15.14 -22.31
CA GLU A 312 8.14 -14.12 -21.55
C GLU A 312 8.23 -14.36 -20.04
N ASN A 313 8.21 -13.27 -19.28
CA ASN A 313 8.12 -13.25 -17.83
C ASN A 313 6.77 -12.63 -17.44
N LEU A 314 5.95 -13.37 -16.68
CA LEU A 314 4.64 -12.94 -16.21
C LEU A 314 4.59 -12.91 -14.69
N PHE A 315 3.98 -11.86 -14.18
CA PHE A 315 3.51 -11.73 -12.81
C PHE A 315 2.00 -11.58 -12.86
N ILE A 316 1.28 -12.48 -12.20
CA ILE A 316 -0.18 -12.58 -12.24
C ILE A 316 -0.72 -12.43 -10.81
N LEU A 317 -1.68 -11.52 -10.61
CA LEU A 317 -2.37 -11.26 -9.35
C LEU A 317 -3.87 -11.47 -9.53
#